data_64b86c6240a157818bc913e05f375bf8
#
_entry.id   64b86c6240a157818bc913e05f375bf8
#
_cell.length_a   1.000
_cell.length_b   1.000
_cell.length_c   1.000
_cell.angle_alpha   90.00
_cell.angle_beta   90.00
_cell.angle_gamma   90.00
#
_symmetry.space_group_name_H-M   'P 1'
#
loop_
_entity.id
_entity.type
_entity.pdbx_description
1 polymer ?
#
loop_
_entity_poly.entity_id
_entity_poly.type
_entity_poly.pdbx_seq_one_letter_code
_entity_poly.pdbx_strand_id
1 'polypeptide(L)'
;MICFRGEHWLRLCDAMGRPELKTDARFARTKDRVRNMDEVDALVEAWTRTLTKAEIFSIAQSAGMICAPVQTLEDVVNDPQLLARGTLAWAEDKWGDQSLKFHTPIRFKGMQTPRVPDMPSLGAHSESVLLEFLGMDANEVARLRDAQAI
;
A
#
# COMPACT_ATOMS: atom_id res chain seq x y z
N MET A 1 -0.98 4.98 -14.38
CA MET A 1 0.13 4.82 -15.37
C MET A 1 0.85 6.15 -15.53
N ILE A 2 2.18 6.14 -15.66
CA ILE A 2 2.98 7.36 -15.68
C ILE A 2 3.83 7.39 -16.96
N CYS A 3 3.69 8.46 -17.76
CA CYS A 3 4.40 8.66 -19.02
C CYS A 3 5.28 9.92 -18.99
N PHE A 4 6.32 9.93 -18.14
CA PHE A 4 7.22 11.09 -18.00
C PHE A 4 8.14 11.33 -19.21
N ARG A 5 8.55 10.27 -19.91
CA ARG A 5 9.49 10.35 -21.04
C ARG A 5 8.80 10.09 -22.36
N GLY A 6 9.39 10.61 -23.44
CA GLY A 6 8.87 10.36 -24.79
C GLY A 6 8.77 8.88 -25.14
N GLU A 7 9.75 8.07 -24.71
CA GLU A 7 9.75 6.61 -24.92
C GLU A 7 8.58 5.90 -24.25
N HIS A 8 8.10 6.39 -23.08
CA HIS A 8 6.93 5.80 -22.43
C HIS A 8 5.66 6.01 -23.27
N TRP A 9 5.54 7.17 -23.93
CA TRP A 9 4.46 7.44 -24.86
C TRP A 9 4.49 6.50 -26.05
N LEU A 10 5.67 6.29 -26.66
CA LEU A 10 5.82 5.38 -27.78
C LEU A 10 5.40 3.95 -27.42
N ARG A 11 5.82 3.46 -26.26
CA ARG A 11 5.42 2.13 -25.73
C ARG A 11 3.92 2.04 -25.44
N LEU A 12 3.33 3.12 -24.92
CA LEU A 12 1.90 3.17 -24.67
C LEU A 12 1.12 3.11 -25.99
N CYS A 13 1.55 3.83 -27.04
CA CYS A 13 0.93 3.76 -28.37
C CYS A 13 0.97 2.33 -28.92
N ASP A 14 2.09 1.62 -28.75
CA ASP A 14 2.20 0.22 -29.16
C ASP A 14 1.27 -0.68 -28.37
N ALA A 15 1.22 -0.50 -27.04
CA ALA A 15 0.36 -1.29 -26.15
C ALA A 15 -1.13 -1.08 -26.44
N MET A 16 -1.52 0.13 -26.84
CA MET A 16 -2.89 0.45 -27.26
C MET A 16 -3.22 -0.07 -28.68
N GLY A 17 -2.22 -0.55 -29.45
CA GLY A 17 -2.39 -0.89 -30.87
C GLY A 17 -2.62 0.34 -31.75
N ARG A 18 -2.15 1.51 -31.33
CA ARG A 18 -2.35 2.81 -32.01
C ARG A 18 -1.00 3.47 -32.39
N PRO A 19 -0.16 2.80 -33.22
CA PRO A 19 1.17 3.32 -33.55
C PRO A 19 1.15 4.67 -34.29
N GLU A 20 0.06 5.02 -34.95
CA GLU A 20 -0.12 6.31 -35.63
C GLU A 20 -0.06 7.51 -34.68
N LEU A 21 -0.43 7.33 -33.41
CA LEU A 21 -0.37 8.39 -32.40
C LEU A 21 1.05 8.83 -32.06
N LYS A 22 2.06 8.03 -32.41
CA LYS A 22 3.49 8.37 -32.18
C LYS A 22 3.92 9.59 -33.00
N THR A 23 3.35 9.76 -34.18
CA THR A 23 3.71 10.83 -35.15
C THR A 23 2.63 11.90 -35.22
N ASP A 24 1.50 11.74 -34.56
CA ASP A 24 0.44 12.76 -34.53
C ASP A 24 0.97 14.06 -33.89
N ALA A 25 0.86 15.16 -34.62
CA ALA A 25 1.38 16.46 -34.19
C ALA A 25 0.83 16.93 -32.84
N ARG A 26 -0.38 16.46 -32.45
CA ARG A 26 -1.01 16.75 -31.16
C ARG A 26 -0.33 16.04 -30.00
N PHE A 27 0.35 14.89 -30.22
CA PHE A 27 0.83 13.99 -29.18
C PHE A 27 2.33 13.63 -29.29
N ALA A 28 2.98 13.90 -30.42
CA ALA A 28 4.36 13.47 -30.69
C ALA A 28 5.37 14.00 -29.65
N ARG A 29 5.24 15.25 -29.21
CA ARG A 29 6.13 15.86 -28.22
C ARG A 29 5.43 16.01 -26.87
N THR A 30 6.21 15.91 -25.79
CA THR A 30 5.67 16.04 -24.43
C THR A 30 4.88 17.34 -24.21
N LYS A 31 5.38 18.46 -24.72
CA LYS A 31 4.69 19.76 -24.61
C LYS A 31 3.32 19.78 -25.31
N ASP A 32 3.23 19.06 -26.42
CA ASP A 32 1.98 19.00 -27.20
C ASP A 32 0.95 18.11 -26.49
N ARG A 33 1.40 16.98 -25.88
CA ARG A 33 0.54 16.15 -25.01
C ARG A 33 0.05 16.88 -23.77
N VAL A 34 0.89 17.68 -23.12
CA VAL A 34 0.45 18.51 -21.98
C VAL A 34 -0.62 19.52 -22.40
N ARG A 35 -0.48 20.11 -23.58
CA ARG A 35 -1.48 21.04 -24.12
C ARG A 35 -2.81 20.37 -24.47
N ASN A 36 -2.75 19.11 -24.91
CA ASN A 36 -3.91 18.31 -25.32
C ASN A 36 -4.19 17.18 -24.33
N MET A 37 -4.00 17.43 -23.02
CA MET A 37 -4.08 16.39 -21.99
C MET A 37 -5.45 15.70 -21.97
N ASP A 38 -6.52 16.44 -22.11
CA ASP A 38 -7.89 15.89 -22.11
C ASP A 38 -8.09 14.88 -23.25
N GLU A 39 -7.50 15.14 -24.43
CA GLU A 39 -7.56 14.18 -25.54
C GLU A 39 -6.69 12.93 -25.26
N VAL A 40 -5.52 13.12 -24.65
CA VAL A 40 -4.66 12.00 -24.23
C VAL A 40 -5.39 11.13 -23.21
N ASP A 41 -5.99 11.74 -22.20
CA ASP A 41 -6.72 11.03 -21.16
C ASP A 41 -7.91 10.27 -21.74
N ALA A 42 -8.68 10.88 -22.65
CA ALA A 42 -9.79 10.22 -23.33
C ALA A 42 -9.34 9.00 -24.16
N LEU A 43 -8.20 9.10 -24.87
CA LEU A 43 -7.63 7.97 -25.63
C LEU A 43 -7.21 6.81 -24.71
N VAL A 44 -6.52 7.13 -23.61
CA VAL A 44 -6.09 6.13 -22.62
C VAL A 44 -7.29 5.52 -21.90
N GLU A 45 -8.27 6.32 -21.52
CA GLU A 45 -9.50 5.85 -20.86
C GLU A 45 -10.29 4.92 -21.77
N ALA A 46 -10.48 5.28 -23.04
CA ALA A 46 -11.18 4.43 -23.99
C ALA A 46 -10.52 3.04 -24.13
N TRP A 47 -9.21 2.98 -24.13
CA TRP A 47 -8.46 1.72 -24.15
C TRP A 47 -8.56 0.96 -22.84
N THR A 48 -8.32 1.63 -21.69
CA THR A 48 -8.29 0.95 -20.38
C THR A 48 -9.67 0.43 -19.97
N ARG A 49 -10.76 1.03 -20.42
CA ARG A 49 -12.14 0.54 -20.20
C ARG A 49 -12.44 -0.80 -20.87
N THR A 50 -11.62 -1.22 -21.84
CA THR A 50 -11.80 -2.51 -22.53
C THR A 50 -11.10 -3.67 -21.85
N LEU A 51 -10.31 -3.41 -20.80
CA LEU A 51 -9.44 -4.36 -20.15
C LEU A 51 -9.64 -4.36 -18.63
N THR A 52 -9.31 -5.48 -18.00
CA THR A 52 -9.24 -5.55 -16.55
C THR A 52 -7.97 -4.89 -16.01
N LYS A 53 -7.97 -4.52 -14.73
CA LYS A 53 -6.81 -4.00 -14.00
C LYS A 53 -5.57 -4.89 -14.14
N ALA A 54 -5.76 -6.20 -14.06
CA ALA A 54 -4.68 -7.19 -14.17
C ALA A 54 -4.09 -7.27 -15.58
N GLU A 55 -4.93 -7.23 -16.61
CA GLU A 55 -4.50 -7.24 -18.02
C GLU A 55 -3.70 -5.97 -18.34
N ILE A 56 -4.18 -4.79 -17.96
CA ILE A 56 -3.46 -3.53 -18.14
C ILE A 56 -2.10 -3.58 -17.45
N PHE A 57 -2.04 -4.10 -16.21
CA PHE A 57 -0.79 -4.22 -15.47
C PHE A 57 0.19 -5.15 -16.19
N SER A 58 -0.26 -6.31 -16.66
CA SER A 58 0.55 -7.29 -17.40
C SER A 58 1.11 -6.69 -18.70
N ILE A 59 0.27 -6.02 -19.49
CA ILE A 59 0.67 -5.34 -20.73
C ILE A 59 1.70 -4.25 -20.43
N ALA A 60 1.43 -3.41 -19.42
CA ALA A 60 2.33 -2.32 -19.04
C ALA A 60 3.70 -2.83 -18.58
N GLN A 61 3.75 -3.89 -17.78
CA GLN A 61 4.99 -4.52 -17.33
C GLN A 61 5.78 -5.10 -18.52
N SER A 62 5.11 -5.82 -19.39
CA SER A 62 5.73 -6.41 -20.60
C SER A 62 6.30 -5.35 -21.54
N ALA A 63 5.65 -4.21 -21.63
CA ALA A 63 6.12 -3.06 -22.42
C ALA A 63 7.17 -2.20 -21.70
N GLY A 64 7.56 -2.54 -20.46
CA GLY A 64 8.50 -1.76 -19.65
C GLY A 64 7.97 -0.36 -19.30
N MET A 65 6.67 -0.23 -19.10
CA MET A 65 6.03 1.02 -18.66
C MET A 65 5.93 1.07 -17.13
N ILE A 66 5.98 2.28 -16.58
CA ILE A 66 5.78 2.50 -15.15
C ILE A 66 4.27 2.47 -14.86
N CYS A 67 3.82 1.38 -14.27
CA CYS A 67 2.42 1.17 -13.94
C CYS A 67 2.29 0.38 -12.63
N ALA A 68 1.29 0.73 -11.84
CA ALA A 68 0.86 -0.06 -10.71
C ALA A 68 -0.68 -0.10 -10.69
N PRO A 69 -1.29 -1.22 -10.32
CA PRO A 69 -2.74 -1.30 -10.15
C PRO A 69 -3.17 -0.51 -8.90
N VAL A 70 -4.36 0.08 -8.95
CA VAL A 70 -5.01 0.59 -7.74
C VAL A 70 -5.55 -0.63 -7.00
N GLN A 71 -5.02 -0.88 -5.80
CA GLN A 71 -5.36 -2.04 -4.99
C GLN A 71 -6.55 -1.76 -4.09
N THR A 72 -7.43 -2.74 -3.93
CA THR A 72 -8.43 -2.78 -2.87
C THR A 72 -7.79 -3.26 -1.58
N LEU A 73 -8.47 -3.15 -0.44
CA LEU A 73 -7.98 -3.72 0.81
C LEU A 73 -7.78 -5.24 0.70
N GLU A 74 -8.68 -5.93 0.02
CA GLU A 74 -8.57 -7.37 -0.24
C GLU A 74 -7.31 -7.70 -1.08
N ASP A 75 -7.01 -6.92 -2.12
CA ASP A 75 -5.79 -7.09 -2.90
C ASP A 75 -4.54 -6.92 -2.01
N VAL A 76 -4.54 -5.95 -1.10
CA VAL A 76 -3.39 -5.66 -0.22
C VAL A 76 -3.17 -6.77 0.81
N VAL A 77 -4.23 -7.25 1.47
CA VAL A 77 -4.08 -8.29 2.52
C VAL A 77 -3.69 -9.65 1.94
N ASN A 78 -3.95 -9.87 0.66
CA ASN A 78 -3.57 -11.09 -0.06
C ASN A 78 -2.35 -10.88 -0.98
N ASP A 79 -1.67 -9.73 -0.91
CA ASP A 79 -0.51 -9.43 -1.77
C ASP A 79 0.65 -10.40 -1.48
N PRO A 80 1.08 -11.23 -2.48
CA PRO A 80 2.11 -12.22 -2.29
C PRO A 80 3.45 -11.63 -1.85
N GLN A 81 3.78 -10.42 -2.28
CA GLN A 81 5.02 -9.74 -1.93
C GLN A 81 5.01 -9.29 -0.46
N LEU A 82 3.90 -8.73 0.02
CA LEU A 82 3.77 -8.30 1.40
C LEU A 82 3.80 -9.48 2.37
N LEU A 83 3.14 -10.58 1.99
CA LEU A 83 3.16 -11.84 2.76
C LEU A 83 4.56 -12.48 2.75
N ALA A 84 5.19 -12.62 1.59
CA ALA A 84 6.53 -13.20 1.47
C ALA A 84 7.61 -12.39 2.22
N ARG A 85 7.46 -11.07 2.26
CA ARG A 85 8.32 -10.20 3.07
C ARG A 85 7.99 -10.25 4.56
N GLY A 86 6.87 -10.85 4.96
CA GLY A 86 6.38 -10.84 6.33
C GLY A 86 6.05 -9.42 6.83
N THR A 87 5.74 -8.48 5.93
CA THR A 87 5.20 -7.17 6.29
C THR A 87 3.76 -7.32 6.77
N LEU A 88 3.04 -8.29 6.19
CA LEU A 88 1.76 -8.77 6.64
C LEU A 88 1.90 -10.23 7.04
N ALA A 89 1.25 -10.63 8.12
CA ALA A 89 1.17 -12.01 8.56
C ALA A 89 -0.19 -12.28 9.23
N TRP A 90 -0.84 -13.37 8.86
CA TRP A 90 -1.99 -13.86 9.58
C TRP A 90 -1.51 -14.60 10.83
N ALA A 91 -2.09 -14.29 11.96
CA ALA A 91 -1.80 -14.97 13.22
C ALA A 91 -3.05 -14.98 14.10
N GLU A 92 -3.18 -16.02 14.91
CA GLU A 92 -4.20 -16.08 15.94
C GLU A 92 -3.91 -15.01 17.00
N ASP A 93 -4.94 -14.28 17.39
CA ASP A 93 -4.85 -13.31 18.47
C ASP A 93 -5.15 -13.95 19.81
N LYS A 94 -5.11 -13.15 20.88
CA LYS A 94 -5.34 -13.64 22.25
C LYS A 94 -6.75 -14.14 22.56
N TRP A 95 -7.69 -13.92 21.64
CA TRP A 95 -9.07 -14.40 21.75
C TRP A 95 -9.34 -15.63 20.87
N GLY A 96 -8.33 -16.10 20.12
CA GLY A 96 -8.44 -17.25 19.24
C GLY A 96 -8.90 -16.90 17.83
N ASP A 97 -9.04 -15.61 17.50
CA ASP A 97 -9.45 -15.18 16.18
C ASP A 97 -8.25 -14.96 15.26
N GLN A 98 -8.43 -15.26 13.96
CA GLN A 98 -7.41 -14.93 12.96
C GLN A 98 -7.38 -13.43 12.71
N SER A 99 -6.26 -12.80 12.99
CA SER A 99 -6.06 -11.37 12.80
C SER A 99 -4.83 -11.09 11.95
N LEU A 100 -4.90 -10.01 11.17
CA LEU A 100 -3.79 -9.56 10.34
C LEU A 100 -2.82 -8.71 11.17
N LYS A 101 -1.59 -9.18 11.28
CA LYS A 101 -0.51 -8.45 11.97
C LYS A 101 0.31 -7.65 10.95
N PHE A 102 0.57 -6.40 11.27
CA PHE A 102 1.37 -5.49 10.47
C PHE A 102 2.77 -5.38 11.08
N HIS A 103 3.79 -5.75 10.32
CA HIS A 103 5.18 -5.64 10.73
C HIS A 103 5.83 -4.44 10.03
N THR A 104 6.91 -3.92 10.63
CA THR A 104 7.71 -2.89 9.99
C THR A 104 8.24 -3.36 8.63
N PRO A 105 8.15 -2.55 7.57
CA PRO A 105 8.76 -2.86 6.28
C PRO A 105 10.28 -2.68 6.30
N ILE A 106 10.82 -2.02 7.34
CA ILE A 106 12.24 -1.74 7.48
C ILE A 106 12.97 -3.01 7.91
N ARG A 107 14.01 -3.38 7.17
CA ARG A 107 14.83 -4.55 7.41
C ARG A 107 16.30 -4.16 7.54
N PHE A 108 16.96 -4.64 8.58
CA PHE A 108 18.39 -4.48 8.76
C PHE A 108 19.09 -5.81 8.52
N LYS A 109 20.19 -5.78 7.77
CA LYS A 109 20.99 -6.99 7.54
C LYS A 109 21.55 -7.53 8.87
N GLY A 110 21.31 -8.80 9.14
CA GLY A 110 21.77 -9.45 10.37
C GLY A 110 20.89 -9.24 11.61
N MET A 111 19.78 -8.50 11.49
CA MET A 111 18.82 -8.35 12.58
C MET A 111 17.53 -9.10 12.27
N GLN A 112 16.97 -9.74 13.29
CA GLN A 112 15.62 -10.31 13.18
C GLN A 112 14.59 -9.19 13.23
N THR A 113 13.54 -9.30 12.42
CA THR A 113 12.39 -8.39 12.50
C THR A 113 11.67 -8.63 13.82
N PRO A 114 11.46 -7.59 14.66
CA PRO A 114 10.72 -7.74 15.91
C PRO A 114 9.32 -8.30 15.65
N ARG A 115 8.90 -9.24 16.51
CA ARG A 115 7.51 -9.69 16.49
C ARG A 115 6.60 -8.53 16.92
N VAL A 116 5.52 -8.32 16.20
CA VAL A 116 4.47 -7.39 16.64
C VAL A 116 3.70 -8.06 17.77
N PRO A 117 3.66 -7.47 18.95
CA PRO A 117 2.88 -8.02 20.06
C PRO A 117 1.38 -7.94 19.74
N ASP A 118 0.61 -8.74 20.46
CA ASP A 118 -0.83 -8.65 20.37
C ASP A 118 -1.32 -7.29 20.91
N MET A 119 -2.47 -6.85 20.40
CA MET A 119 -3.09 -5.62 20.87
C MET A 119 -3.43 -5.75 22.35
N PRO A 120 -2.96 -4.84 23.22
CA PRO A 120 -3.29 -4.89 24.64
C PRO A 120 -4.78 -4.64 24.86
N SER A 121 -5.32 -5.18 25.93
CA SER A 121 -6.66 -4.82 26.37
C SER A 121 -6.68 -3.39 26.90
N LEU A 122 -7.85 -2.76 26.91
CA LEU A 122 -8.00 -1.45 27.54
C LEU A 122 -7.54 -1.55 29.02
N GLY A 123 -6.69 -0.62 29.44
CA GLY A 123 -6.13 -0.59 30.78
C GLY A 123 -5.02 -1.59 31.09
N ALA A 124 -4.59 -2.42 30.11
CA ALA A 124 -3.58 -3.46 30.34
C ALA A 124 -2.26 -2.96 30.94
N HIS A 125 -1.92 -1.71 30.70
CA HIS A 125 -0.68 -1.08 31.18
C HIS A 125 -0.91 0.02 32.22
N SER A 126 -2.16 0.26 32.65
CA SER A 126 -2.46 1.35 33.59
C SER A 126 -1.65 1.24 34.88
N GLU A 127 -1.60 0.07 35.47
CA GLU A 127 -0.84 -0.16 36.72
C GLU A 127 0.66 0.08 36.54
N SER A 128 1.29 -0.51 35.53
CA SER A 128 2.72 -0.32 35.27
C SER A 128 3.06 1.15 34.99
N VAL A 129 2.21 1.87 34.26
CA VAL A 129 2.42 3.29 34.01
C VAL A 129 2.33 4.12 35.29
N LEU A 130 1.36 3.86 36.15
CA LEU A 130 1.20 4.58 37.42
C LEU A 130 2.37 4.33 38.38
N LEU A 131 2.81 3.07 38.49
CA LEU A 131 3.95 2.70 39.34
C LEU A 131 5.29 3.19 38.79
N GLU A 132 5.59 2.92 37.49
CA GLU A 132 6.93 3.12 36.93
C GLU A 132 7.18 4.57 36.49
N PHE A 133 6.17 5.25 35.92
CA PHE A 133 6.34 6.61 35.37
C PHE A 133 5.86 7.70 36.32
N LEU A 134 4.79 7.46 37.11
CA LEU A 134 4.28 8.44 38.05
C LEU A 134 4.79 8.21 39.49
N GLY A 135 5.46 7.09 39.75
CA GLY A 135 6.02 6.79 41.08
C GLY A 135 4.97 6.61 42.17
N MET A 136 3.74 6.26 41.81
CA MET A 136 2.67 5.98 42.78
C MET A 136 2.99 4.71 43.54
N ASP A 137 2.54 4.64 44.81
CA ASP A 137 2.67 3.39 45.56
C ASP A 137 1.54 2.39 45.21
N ALA A 138 1.76 1.13 45.50
CA ALA A 138 0.83 0.06 45.16
C ALA A 138 -0.56 0.23 45.87
N ASN A 139 -0.61 0.85 47.05
CA ASN A 139 -1.85 1.08 47.77
C ASN A 139 -2.67 2.22 47.12
N GLU A 140 -1.97 3.21 46.57
CA GLU A 140 -2.64 4.30 45.83
C GLU A 140 -3.25 3.75 44.53
N VAL A 141 -2.52 2.90 43.78
CA VAL A 141 -3.01 2.24 42.57
C VAL A 141 -4.20 1.33 42.90
N ALA A 142 -4.12 0.56 43.98
CA ALA A 142 -5.24 -0.27 44.44
C ALA A 142 -6.51 0.56 44.75
N ARG A 143 -6.36 1.69 45.44
CA ARG A 143 -7.49 2.62 45.69
C ARG A 143 -8.11 3.17 44.41
N LEU A 144 -7.30 3.49 43.38
CA LEU A 144 -7.84 3.95 42.08
C LEU A 144 -8.63 2.83 41.39
N ARG A 145 -8.15 1.59 41.49
CA ARG A 145 -8.84 0.43 40.92
C ARG A 145 -10.18 0.17 41.66
N ASP A 146 -10.18 0.20 43.01
CA ASP A 146 -11.39 0.02 43.78
C ASP A 146 -12.43 1.12 43.54
N ALA A 147 -11.96 2.33 43.24
CA ALA A 147 -12.80 3.46 42.84
C ALA A 147 -13.23 3.41 41.36
N GLN A 148 -12.84 2.37 40.59
CA GLN A 148 -13.11 2.24 39.17
C GLN A 148 -12.59 3.44 38.32
N ALA A 149 -11.53 4.09 38.78
CA ALA A 149 -10.91 5.19 38.08
C ALA A 149 -9.88 4.70 37.02
N ILE A 150 -9.46 3.44 37.11
CA ILE A 150 -8.55 2.74 36.18
C ILE A 150 -9.01 1.29 35.97
#